data_ac23b7d023345a8c3e0bc0f29ae3a79b
#
_entry.id   ac23b7d023345a8c3e0bc0f29ae3a79b
#
_cell.length_a   1.000
_cell.length_b   1.000
_cell.length_c   1.000
_cell.angle_alpha   90.00
_cell.angle_beta   90.00
_cell.angle_gamma   90.00
#
_symmetry.space_group_name_H-M   'P 1'
#
loop_
_entity.id
_entity.type
_entity.pdbx_description
1 polymer ?
#
loop_
_entity_poly.entity_id
_entity_poly.type
_entity_poly.pdbx_seq_one_letter_code
_entity_poly.pdbx_strand_id
1 'polypeptide(L)'
;TVHFGGLAGHSSKPGQGVNAVEYASRYVNKLLEIRSKLKDRAPKDCIFNPPYSTLSVGGVSGGIAHNVIADKCKVEWETRPVVREDGDFVNQIIDDYVDKELLPEMKKVFSDAYIKKEIIGEVVGFNRLNDSEACEFVSSITGDNSREAVSFGTEAGLFQEVGISTVVCGPGSIEQAHKIDEYIELSELKKCLDFLKGVKDKSIN
;
A
#
# COMPACT_ATOMS: atom_id res chain seq x y z
N THR A 1 5.72 7.53 1.34
CA THR A 1 5.97 8.65 2.27
C THR A 1 6.00 9.97 1.51
N VAL A 2 5.43 11.04 2.11
CA VAL A 2 5.46 12.40 1.53
C VAL A 2 6.00 13.38 2.57
N HIS A 3 6.99 14.15 2.18
CA HIS A 3 7.66 15.12 3.02
C HIS A 3 7.27 16.54 2.59
N PHE A 4 6.81 17.33 3.53
CA PHE A 4 6.45 18.74 3.37
C PHE A 4 7.50 19.61 4.04
N GLY A 5 8.06 20.56 3.29
CA GLY A 5 8.99 21.57 3.77
C GLY A 5 8.42 22.96 3.58
N GLY A 6 8.27 23.66 4.67
CA GLY A 6 7.74 25.01 4.75
C GLY A 6 8.74 26.00 5.34
N LEU A 7 8.21 27.05 5.96
CA LEU A 7 8.98 28.11 6.62
C LEU A 7 8.46 28.34 8.03
N ALA A 8 9.33 28.13 9.01
CA ALA A 8 8.99 28.39 10.42
C ALA A 8 8.76 29.89 10.69
N GLY A 9 7.93 30.17 11.67
CA GLY A 9 7.63 31.53 12.11
C GLY A 9 6.79 31.56 13.39
N HIS A 10 6.46 32.74 13.85
CA HIS A 10 5.59 32.88 14.98
C HIS A 10 4.12 32.72 14.56
N SER A 11 3.35 31.90 15.26
CA SER A 11 1.95 31.55 14.90
C SER A 11 1.02 32.76 14.77
N SER A 12 1.31 33.88 15.44
CA SER A 12 0.54 35.13 15.33
C SER A 12 0.74 35.89 14.01
N LYS A 13 1.69 35.45 13.18
CA LYS A 13 2.00 36.02 11.86
C LYS A 13 1.94 34.98 10.75
N PRO A 14 0.77 34.35 10.51
CA PRO A 14 0.66 33.20 9.60
C PRO A 14 1.10 33.51 8.16
N GLY A 15 0.95 34.74 7.69
CA GLY A 15 1.36 35.13 6.34
C GLY A 15 2.88 35.30 6.14
N GLN A 16 3.69 35.18 7.20
CA GLN A 16 5.16 35.26 7.13
C GLN A 16 5.86 33.88 7.15
N GLY A 17 5.08 32.81 7.23
CA GLY A 17 5.58 31.44 7.22
C GLY A 17 4.78 30.54 6.28
N VAL A 18 5.23 29.29 6.13
CA VAL A 18 4.54 28.25 5.37
C VAL A 18 4.37 27.06 6.29
N ASN A 19 3.13 26.79 6.71
CA ASN A 19 2.83 25.75 7.69
C ASN A 19 2.74 24.37 7.02
N ALA A 20 3.80 23.58 7.09
CA ALA A 20 3.86 22.25 6.51
C ALA A 20 2.77 21.30 7.03
N VAL A 21 2.31 21.45 8.28
CA VAL A 21 1.23 20.64 8.87
C VAL A 21 -0.12 20.96 8.23
N GLU A 22 -0.39 22.24 7.96
CA GLU A 22 -1.65 22.64 7.30
C GLU A 22 -1.72 22.10 5.85
N TYR A 23 -0.63 22.22 5.09
CA TYR A 23 -0.55 21.66 3.73
C TYR A 23 -0.63 20.13 3.73
N ALA A 24 0.03 19.47 4.68
CA ALA A 24 -0.09 18.02 4.88
C ALA A 24 -1.53 17.59 5.20
N SER A 25 -2.24 18.37 6.01
CA SER A 25 -3.65 18.13 6.34
C SER A 25 -4.56 18.24 5.12
N ARG A 26 -4.31 19.21 4.24
CA ARG A 26 -5.02 19.35 2.95
C ARG A 26 -4.73 18.19 2.02
N TYR A 27 -3.48 17.75 1.97
CA TYR A 27 -3.06 16.56 1.22
C TYR A 27 -3.78 15.30 1.71
N VAL A 28 -3.83 15.07 3.03
CA VAL A 28 -4.58 13.97 3.63
C VAL A 28 -6.06 14.03 3.29
N ASN A 29 -6.67 15.21 3.36
CA ASN A 29 -8.08 15.39 2.96
C ASN A 29 -8.31 14.97 1.50
N LYS A 30 -7.40 15.35 0.58
CA LYS A 30 -7.48 14.93 -0.82
C LYS A 30 -7.37 13.42 -0.97
N LEU A 31 -6.48 12.76 -0.23
CA LEU A 31 -6.40 11.29 -0.20
C LEU A 31 -7.73 10.65 0.25
N LEU A 32 -8.39 11.21 1.27
CA LEU A 32 -9.69 10.72 1.75
C LEU A 32 -10.80 10.89 0.71
N GLU A 33 -10.80 11.99 -0.06
CA GLU A 33 -11.70 12.19 -1.19
C GLU A 33 -11.47 11.13 -2.29
N ILE A 34 -10.20 10.88 -2.64
CA ILE A 34 -9.83 9.84 -3.62
C ILE A 34 -10.28 8.47 -3.13
N ARG A 35 -10.04 8.14 -1.87
CA ARG A 35 -10.47 6.87 -1.25
C ARG A 35 -11.97 6.63 -1.41
N SER A 36 -12.78 7.67 -1.27
CA SER A 36 -14.23 7.55 -1.45
C SER A 36 -14.60 7.16 -2.89
N LYS A 37 -13.89 7.72 -3.89
CA LYS A 37 -14.11 7.44 -5.31
C LYS A 37 -13.67 6.03 -5.72
N LEU A 38 -12.70 5.43 -5.03
CA LEU A 38 -12.23 4.08 -5.34
C LEU A 38 -13.32 3.02 -5.16
N LYS A 39 -14.27 3.23 -4.26
CA LYS A 39 -15.42 2.32 -4.06
C LYS A 39 -16.32 2.25 -5.31
N ASP A 40 -16.51 3.39 -5.98
CA ASP A 40 -17.35 3.48 -7.16
C ASP A 40 -16.69 2.87 -8.42
N ARG A 41 -15.40 2.57 -8.31
CA ARG A 41 -14.56 1.98 -9.37
C ARG A 41 -14.39 0.47 -9.25
N ALA A 42 -15.08 -0.16 -8.28
CA ALA A 42 -15.00 -1.59 -8.03
C ALA A 42 -15.30 -2.42 -9.30
N PRO A 43 -14.42 -3.34 -9.73
CA PRO A 43 -14.71 -4.26 -10.82
C PRO A 43 -15.91 -5.15 -10.47
N LYS A 44 -16.79 -5.43 -11.46
CA LYS A 44 -18.02 -6.22 -11.24
C LYS A 44 -17.74 -7.65 -10.71
N ASP A 45 -16.64 -8.24 -11.17
CA ASP A 45 -16.28 -9.63 -10.85
C ASP A 45 -15.04 -9.68 -9.93
N CYS A 46 -14.90 -8.70 -9.04
CA CYS A 46 -13.77 -8.64 -8.12
C CYS A 46 -13.86 -9.75 -7.07
N ILE A 47 -12.81 -10.57 -7.02
CA ILE A 47 -12.69 -11.70 -6.08
C ILE A 47 -12.08 -11.31 -4.73
N PHE A 48 -11.59 -10.07 -4.60
CA PHE A 48 -10.98 -9.58 -3.37
C PHE A 48 -12.03 -9.14 -2.35
N ASN A 49 -11.65 -9.11 -1.09
CA ASN A 49 -12.44 -8.55 -0.01
C ASN A 49 -11.60 -7.51 0.76
N PRO A 50 -11.96 -6.21 0.70
CA PRO A 50 -13.11 -5.62 -0.02
C PRO A 50 -12.93 -5.67 -1.55
N PRO A 51 -14.03 -5.64 -2.34
CA PRO A 51 -14.00 -5.79 -3.78
C PRO A 51 -13.63 -4.49 -4.53
N TYR A 52 -12.85 -3.62 -3.91
CA TYR A 52 -12.39 -2.34 -4.46
C TYR A 52 -11.00 -1.99 -3.94
N SER A 53 -10.31 -1.16 -4.69
CA SER A 53 -8.99 -0.64 -4.31
C SER A 53 -9.06 0.18 -3.03
N THR A 54 -8.14 -0.06 -2.12
CA THR A 54 -8.12 0.62 -0.82
C THR A 54 -6.99 1.64 -0.75
N LEU A 55 -7.19 2.66 0.08
CA LEU A 55 -6.21 3.68 0.40
C LEU A 55 -6.25 3.94 1.91
N SER A 56 -5.10 3.96 2.55
CA SER A 56 -4.96 4.20 3.98
C SER A 56 -3.89 5.24 4.27
N VAL A 57 -4.16 6.15 5.17
CA VAL A 57 -3.16 7.05 5.76
C VAL A 57 -2.70 6.43 7.07
N GLY A 58 -1.45 5.97 7.11
CA GLY A 58 -0.87 5.25 8.24
C GLY A 58 -0.25 6.17 9.29
N GLY A 59 0.17 7.38 8.90
CA GLY A 59 0.80 8.29 9.84
C GLY A 59 0.89 9.72 9.33
N VAL A 60 0.82 10.67 10.27
CA VAL A 60 1.10 12.09 10.05
C VAL A 60 1.93 12.59 11.22
N SER A 61 3.09 13.15 10.93
CA SER A 61 3.98 13.67 11.97
C SER A 61 4.61 14.99 11.56
N GLY A 62 4.55 16.00 12.41
CA GLY A 62 5.10 17.31 12.11
C GLY A 62 4.81 18.34 13.20
N GLY A 63 5.49 19.50 13.11
CA GLY A 63 5.41 20.55 14.11
C GLY A 63 6.19 20.24 15.38
N ILE A 64 6.50 21.29 16.14
CA ILE A 64 7.27 21.21 17.40
C ILE A 64 6.55 21.84 18.59
N ALA A 65 5.73 22.87 18.34
CA ALA A 65 4.98 23.59 19.37
C ALA A 65 3.77 24.30 18.76
N HIS A 66 2.72 24.51 19.56
CA HIS A 66 1.46 25.13 19.13
C HIS A 66 1.58 26.62 18.70
N ASN A 67 2.61 27.28 19.14
CA ASN A 67 2.86 28.72 18.86
C ASN A 67 3.94 28.94 17.78
N VAL A 68 4.36 27.89 17.09
CA VAL A 68 5.35 27.94 16.00
C VAL A 68 4.71 27.43 14.74
N ILE A 69 4.87 28.15 13.62
CA ILE A 69 4.50 27.66 12.29
C ILE A 69 5.40 26.46 11.96
N ALA A 70 4.81 25.32 11.71
CA ALA A 70 5.54 24.08 11.43
C ALA A 70 6.23 24.15 10.07
N ASP A 71 7.55 24.04 10.05
CA ASP A 71 8.34 24.01 8.81
C ASP A 71 8.49 22.61 8.20
N LYS A 72 8.13 21.56 8.94
CA LYS A 72 8.22 20.17 8.48
C LYS A 72 7.01 19.35 8.86
N CYS A 73 6.56 18.52 7.93
CA CYS A 73 5.58 17.47 8.17
C CYS A 73 5.85 16.28 7.28
N LYS A 74 5.55 15.09 7.77
CA LYS A 74 5.61 13.82 7.04
C LYS A 74 4.24 13.17 7.05
N VAL A 75 3.82 12.64 5.90
CA VAL A 75 2.61 11.82 5.73
C VAL A 75 3.02 10.46 5.20
N GLU A 76 2.55 9.42 5.83
CA GLU A 76 2.74 8.03 5.41
C GLU A 76 1.38 7.46 4.98
N TRP A 77 1.31 6.95 3.77
CA TRP A 77 0.09 6.39 3.21
C TRP A 77 0.41 5.27 2.23
N GLU A 78 -0.56 4.40 2.01
CA GLU A 78 -0.49 3.34 1.02
C GLU A 78 -1.78 3.27 0.20
N THR A 79 -1.66 2.70 -1.00
CA THR A 79 -2.80 2.23 -1.79
C THR A 79 -2.58 0.77 -2.14
N ARG A 80 -3.66 -0.01 -2.12
CA ARG A 80 -3.68 -1.42 -2.54
C ARG A 80 -4.68 -1.53 -3.69
N PRO A 81 -4.21 -1.38 -4.93
CA PRO A 81 -5.07 -1.43 -6.09
C PRO A 81 -5.49 -2.88 -6.39
N VAL A 82 -6.79 -3.09 -6.69
CA VAL A 82 -7.29 -4.36 -7.22
C VAL A 82 -7.15 -4.43 -8.74
N VAL A 83 -7.01 -3.27 -9.40
CA VAL A 83 -6.66 -3.11 -10.81
C VAL A 83 -5.58 -2.03 -10.93
N ARG A 84 -4.66 -2.20 -11.88
CA ARG A 84 -3.51 -1.29 -12.06
C ARG A 84 -3.92 0.16 -12.28
N GLU A 85 -4.99 0.36 -13.04
CA GLU A 85 -5.55 1.66 -13.38
C GLU A 85 -5.98 2.48 -12.17
N ASP A 86 -6.28 1.85 -11.05
CA ASP A 86 -6.61 2.55 -9.81
C ASP A 86 -5.38 3.13 -9.13
N GLY A 87 -4.24 2.47 -9.23
CA GLY A 87 -2.95 3.02 -8.79
C GLY A 87 -2.58 4.28 -9.56
N ASP A 88 -2.69 4.22 -10.89
CA ASP A 88 -2.45 5.36 -11.78
C ASP A 88 -3.44 6.51 -11.50
N PHE A 89 -4.72 6.20 -11.31
CA PHE A 89 -5.76 7.17 -10.95
C PHE A 89 -5.46 7.91 -9.65
N VAL A 90 -5.04 7.19 -8.60
CA VAL A 90 -4.68 7.80 -7.31
C VAL A 90 -3.48 8.71 -7.47
N ASN A 91 -2.41 8.22 -8.11
CA ASN A 91 -1.18 8.96 -8.30
C ASN A 91 -1.43 10.22 -9.13
N GLN A 92 -2.15 10.12 -10.24
CA GLN A 92 -2.43 11.27 -11.11
C GLN A 92 -3.18 12.39 -10.37
N ILE A 93 -4.25 12.06 -9.64
CA ILE A 93 -5.05 13.09 -8.95
C ILE A 93 -4.25 13.75 -7.83
N ILE A 94 -3.48 12.97 -7.07
CA ILE A 94 -2.76 13.55 -5.95
C ILE A 94 -1.54 14.36 -6.40
N ASP A 95 -0.83 13.92 -7.44
CA ASP A 95 0.29 14.65 -8.02
C ASP A 95 -0.20 15.95 -8.69
N ASP A 96 -1.30 15.90 -9.44
CA ASP A 96 -1.96 17.10 -10.00
C ASP A 96 -2.36 18.11 -8.92
N TYR A 97 -2.88 17.64 -7.79
CA TYR A 97 -3.24 18.50 -6.66
C TYR A 97 -2.02 19.17 -6.02
N VAL A 98 -0.94 18.43 -5.88
CA VAL A 98 0.33 18.97 -5.38
C VAL A 98 0.88 20.02 -6.33
N ASP A 99 0.97 19.71 -7.62
CA ASP A 99 1.65 20.55 -8.61
C ASP A 99 0.84 21.79 -8.99
N LYS A 100 -0.49 21.69 -9.03
CA LYS A 100 -1.35 22.79 -9.49
C LYS A 100 -1.87 23.66 -8.36
N GLU A 101 -1.96 23.14 -7.13
CA GLU A 101 -2.56 23.86 -6.02
C GLU A 101 -1.61 24.04 -4.84
N LEU A 102 -1.14 22.95 -4.19
CA LEU A 102 -0.42 23.06 -2.91
C LEU A 102 0.94 23.73 -3.06
N LEU A 103 1.77 23.20 -3.93
CA LEU A 103 3.15 23.66 -4.10
C LEU A 103 3.23 25.10 -4.64
N PRO A 104 2.41 25.54 -5.61
CA PRO A 104 2.37 26.95 -6.02
C PRO A 104 1.96 27.90 -4.91
N GLU A 105 0.99 27.53 -4.06
CA GLU A 105 0.62 28.36 -2.91
C GLU A 105 1.77 28.51 -1.90
N MET A 106 2.42 27.42 -1.54
CA MET A 106 3.57 27.42 -0.64
C MET A 106 4.68 28.32 -1.17
N LYS A 107 5.00 28.21 -2.45
CA LYS A 107 6.09 28.95 -3.09
C LYS A 107 5.81 30.45 -3.27
N LYS A 108 4.57 30.90 -3.21
CA LYS A 108 4.25 32.34 -3.16
C LYS A 108 4.81 33.02 -1.91
N VAL A 109 4.93 32.28 -0.81
CA VAL A 109 5.44 32.81 0.48
C VAL A 109 6.90 32.43 0.68
N PHE A 110 7.31 31.23 0.28
CA PHE A 110 8.67 30.71 0.46
C PHE A 110 9.09 29.92 -0.78
N SER A 111 10.03 30.46 -1.56
CA SER A 111 10.49 29.88 -2.83
C SER A 111 11.05 28.46 -2.70
N ASP A 112 11.69 28.17 -1.56
CA ASP A 112 12.34 26.90 -1.27
C ASP A 112 11.39 25.86 -0.66
N ALA A 113 10.09 26.21 -0.51
CA ALA A 113 9.07 25.25 -0.08
C ALA A 113 9.01 24.05 -1.02
N TYR A 114 8.78 22.88 -0.45
CA TYR A 114 8.72 21.64 -1.20
C TYR A 114 7.68 20.65 -0.67
N ILE A 115 7.20 19.80 -1.58
CA ILE A 115 6.47 18.57 -1.28
C ILE A 115 7.20 17.46 -2.05
N LYS A 116 7.78 16.50 -1.34
CA LYS A 116 8.56 15.41 -1.94
C LYS A 116 7.90 14.06 -1.63
N LYS A 117 7.56 13.33 -2.68
CA LYS A 117 7.08 11.95 -2.59
C LYS A 117 8.27 10.98 -2.67
N GLU A 118 8.32 10.04 -1.74
CA GLU A 118 9.26 8.93 -1.69
C GLU A 118 8.47 7.63 -1.75
N ILE A 119 8.71 6.82 -2.77
CA ILE A 119 8.11 5.50 -2.91
C ILE A 119 8.94 4.52 -2.06
N ILE A 120 8.33 3.99 -1.00
CA ILE A 120 8.99 3.03 -0.10
C ILE A 120 8.94 1.61 -0.68
N GLY A 121 7.85 1.28 -1.39
CA GLY A 121 7.68 0.02 -2.06
C GLY A 121 6.54 0.09 -3.06
N GLU A 122 6.69 -0.62 -4.15
CA GLU A 122 5.68 -0.81 -5.16
C GLU A 122 5.63 -2.29 -5.48
N VAL A 123 4.45 -2.89 -5.34
CA VAL A 123 4.24 -4.32 -5.57
C VAL A 123 3.19 -4.47 -6.65
N VAL A 124 3.55 -5.21 -7.69
CA VAL A 124 2.64 -5.55 -8.77
C VAL A 124 1.59 -6.52 -8.27
N GLY A 125 0.33 -6.26 -8.62
CA GLY A 125 -0.77 -7.15 -8.28
C GLY A 125 -0.57 -8.55 -8.87
N PHE A 126 -0.88 -9.58 -8.09
CA PHE A 126 -0.82 -10.97 -8.50
C PHE A 126 -2.18 -11.40 -9.05
N ASN A 127 -2.24 -11.73 -10.33
CA ASN A 127 -3.46 -12.16 -10.99
C ASN A 127 -3.63 -13.67 -10.94
N ARG A 128 -4.87 -14.11 -10.67
CA ARG A 128 -5.22 -15.51 -10.77
C ARG A 128 -5.07 -16.00 -12.21
N LEU A 129 -4.25 -17.00 -12.44
CA LEU A 129 -4.17 -17.73 -13.70
C LEU A 129 -5.13 -18.94 -13.66
N ASN A 130 -5.89 -19.14 -14.73
CA ASN A 130 -6.78 -20.31 -14.84
C ASN A 130 -5.98 -21.63 -14.91
N ASP A 131 -4.86 -21.61 -15.63
CA ASP A 131 -3.95 -22.74 -15.77
C ASP A 131 -2.61 -22.36 -15.12
N SER A 132 -2.36 -22.87 -13.91
CA SER A 132 -1.16 -22.60 -13.14
C SER A 132 -0.48 -23.92 -12.75
N GLU A 133 0.64 -24.22 -13.39
CA GLU A 133 1.48 -25.38 -13.04
C GLU A 133 1.88 -25.37 -11.56
N ALA A 134 2.16 -24.20 -11.01
CA ALA A 134 2.49 -24.04 -9.59
C ALA A 134 1.30 -24.44 -8.68
N CYS A 135 0.07 -24.06 -9.06
CA CYS A 135 -1.12 -24.48 -8.31
C CYS A 135 -1.32 -25.99 -8.37
N GLU A 136 -1.16 -26.60 -9.54
CA GLU A 136 -1.29 -28.05 -9.72
C GLU A 136 -0.22 -28.79 -8.92
N PHE A 137 1.02 -28.31 -8.96
CA PHE A 137 2.12 -28.86 -8.20
C PHE A 137 1.83 -28.84 -6.70
N VAL A 138 1.43 -27.68 -6.15
CA VAL A 138 1.10 -27.52 -4.72
C VAL A 138 -0.09 -28.43 -4.35
N SER A 139 -1.18 -28.39 -5.12
CA SER A 139 -2.35 -29.25 -4.89
C SER A 139 -2.01 -30.73 -4.86
N SER A 140 -1.06 -31.15 -5.71
CA SER A 140 -0.62 -32.56 -5.77
C SER A 140 0.15 -33.03 -4.52
N ILE A 141 0.65 -32.10 -3.71
CA ILE A 141 1.36 -32.38 -2.44
C ILE A 141 0.42 -32.21 -1.25
N THR A 142 -0.36 -31.14 -1.23
CA THR A 142 -1.23 -30.81 -0.09
C THR A 142 -2.55 -31.59 -0.11
N GLY A 143 -2.99 -32.03 -1.28
CA GLY A 143 -4.35 -32.58 -1.48
C GLY A 143 -5.45 -31.50 -1.47
N ASP A 144 -5.09 -30.23 -1.31
CA ASP A 144 -6.01 -29.10 -1.30
C ASP A 144 -6.11 -28.49 -2.70
N ASN A 145 -7.34 -28.40 -3.20
CA ASN A 145 -7.68 -27.79 -4.49
C ASN A 145 -8.36 -26.42 -4.31
N SER A 146 -8.47 -25.91 -3.08
CA SER A 146 -9.00 -24.58 -2.85
C SER A 146 -8.09 -23.53 -3.48
N ARG A 147 -8.69 -22.49 -4.03
CA ARG A 147 -7.99 -21.36 -4.64
C ARG A 147 -8.61 -20.09 -4.14
N GLU A 148 -7.97 -19.49 -3.16
CA GLU A 148 -8.43 -18.25 -2.55
C GLU A 148 -7.64 -17.07 -3.08
N ALA A 149 -8.27 -15.90 -3.09
CA ALA A 149 -7.61 -14.64 -3.34
C ALA A 149 -7.34 -13.94 -2.01
N VAL A 150 -6.16 -13.38 -1.87
CA VAL A 150 -5.75 -12.63 -0.68
C VAL A 150 -5.42 -11.19 -1.02
N SER A 151 -5.74 -10.26 -0.10
CA SER A 151 -5.59 -8.82 -0.31
C SER A 151 -4.26 -8.26 0.22
N PHE A 152 -3.28 -9.13 0.49
CA PHE A 152 -1.96 -8.69 0.93
C PHE A 152 -0.95 -8.66 -0.22
N GLY A 153 0.05 -7.76 -0.12
CA GLY A 153 1.14 -7.67 -1.09
C GLY A 153 2.09 -8.85 -0.96
N THR A 154 2.50 -9.39 -2.11
CA THR A 154 3.53 -10.43 -2.20
C THR A 154 4.41 -10.17 -3.42
N GLU A 155 5.59 -10.75 -3.46
CA GLU A 155 6.47 -10.72 -4.64
C GLU A 155 5.98 -11.64 -5.78
N ALA A 156 4.91 -12.40 -5.55
CA ALA A 156 4.37 -13.35 -6.54
C ALA A 156 4.02 -12.68 -7.88
N GLY A 157 3.53 -11.44 -7.85
CA GLY A 157 3.25 -10.66 -9.04
C GLY A 157 4.49 -10.38 -9.89
N LEU A 158 5.66 -10.16 -9.27
CA LEU A 158 6.92 -9.93 -9.96
C LEU A 158 7.39 -11.18 -10.71
N PHE A 159 7.26 -12.37 -10.09
CA PHE A 159 7.56 -13.63 -10.75
C PHE A 159 6.61 -13.90 -11.92
N GLN A 160 5.32 -13.56 -11.75
CA GLN A 160 4.33 -13.72 -12.81
C GLN A 160 4.61 -12.81 -14.01
N GLU A 161 5.07 -11.57 -13.80
CA GLU A 161 5.44 -10.65 -14.89
C GLU A 161 6.57 -11.18 -15.78
N VAL A 162 7.48 -11.96 -15.23
CA VAL A 162 8.56 -12.62 -16.01
C VAL A 162 8.18 -14.01 -16.50
N GLY A 163 6.89 -14.36 -16.45
CA GLY A 163 6.35 -15.60 -17.00
C GLY A 163 6.53 -16.84 -16.14
N ILE A 164 6.88 -16.69 -14.86
CA ILE A 164 7.01 -17.81 -13.93
C ILE A 164 5.64 -18.13 -13.34
N SER A 165 5.20 -19.40 -13.50
CA SER A 165 4.00 -19.89 -12.82
C SER A 165 4.19 -19.83 -11.31
N THR A 166 3.31 -19.12 -10.62
CA THR A 166 3.51 -18.77 -9.22
C THR A 166 2.22 -18.99 -8.43
N VAL A 167 2.37 -19.41 -7.17
CA VAL A 167 1.29 -19.52 -6.19
C VAL A 167 1.83 -19.15 -4.81
N VAL A 168 1.00 -18.50 -3.99
CA VAL A 168 1.32 -18.23 -2.59
C VAL A 168 0.82 -19.40 -1.75
N CYS A 169 1.72 -20.06 -1.02
CA CYS A 169 1.39 -21.13 -0.12
C CYS A 169 2.28 -21.05 1.13
N GLY A 170 1.66 -21.07 2.28
CA GLY A 170 2.38 -20.99 3.55
C GLY A 170 1.50 -21.41 4.73
N PRO A 171 2.11 -21.62 5.92
CA PRO A 171 1.38 -22.01 7.12
C PRO A 171 0.69 -20.81 7.77
N GLY A 172 -0.34 -21.11 8.58
CA GLY A 172 -1.05 -20.12 9.39
C GLY A 172 -2.29 -19.55 8.73
N SER A 173 -2.81 -18.47 9.31
CA SER A 173 -4.00 -17.77 8.84
C SER A 173 -3.76 -16.27 8.76
N ILE A 174 -4.13 -15.66 7.64
CA ILE A 174 -4.10 -14.20 7.46
C ILE A 174 -4.91 -13.46 8.54
N GLU A 175 -5.88 -14.12 9.13
CA GLU A 175 -6.67 -13.59 10.24
C GLU A 175 -5.84 -13.20 11.47
N GLN A 176 -4.63 -13.75 11.62
CA GLN A 176 -3.72 -13.45 12.73
C GLN A 176 -2.76 -12.31 12.42
N ALA A 177 -2.57 -11.97 11.14
CA ALA A 177 -1.60 -10.97 10.72
C ALA A 177 -1.88 -9.58 11.31
N HIS A 178 -0.80 -8.91 11.78
CA HIS A 178 -0.83 -7.56 12.37
C HIS A 178 -1.68 -7.41 13.63
N LYS A 179 -1.98 -8.51 14.34
CA LYS A 179 -2.63 -8.47 15.64
C LYS A 179 -1.62 -8.43 16.78
N ILE A 180 -2.04 -7.87 17.93
CA ILE A 180 -1.30 -8.01 19.18
C ILE A 180 -1.26 -9.50 19.53
N ASP A 181 -0.08 -10.00 19.90
CA ASP A 181 0.15 -11.42 20.19
C ASP A 181 -0.14 -12.34 18.99
N GLU A 182 0.26 -11.90 17.78
CA GLU A 182 0.20 -12.72 16.55
C GLU A 182 0.85 -14.10 16.82
N TYR A 183 0.14 -15.15 16.42
CA TYR A 183 0.58 -16.54 16.67
C TYR A 183 0.36 -17.43 15.46
N ILE A 184 1.03 -18.56 15.46
CA ILE A 184 0.80 -19.66 14.53
C ILE A 184 0.58 -20.96 15.32
N GLU A 185 -0.37 -21.76 14.87
CA GLU A 185 -0.59 -23.08 15.45
C GLU A 185 0.55 -24.05 15.09
N LEU A 186 1.00 -24.85 16.06
CA LEU A 186 2.05 -25.85 15.84
C LEU A 186 1.65 -26.89 14.77
N SER A 187 0.36 -27.16 14.64
CA SER A 187 -0.18 -28.02 13.58
C SER A 187 0.09 -27.47 12.19
N GLU A 188 0.01 -26.14 12.01
CA GLU A 188 0.31 -25.48 10.75
C GLU A 188 1.78 -25.55 10.39
N LEU A 189 2.68 -25.37 11.38
CA LEU A 189 4.12 -25.56 11.17
C LEU A 189 4.44 -27.01 10.75
N LYS A 190 3.76 -27.99 11.36
CA LYS A 190 3.90 -29.39 10.96
C LYS A 190 3.45 -29.65 9.53
N LYS A 191 2.29 -29.12 9.15
CA LYS A 191 1.80 -29.22 7.76
C LYS A 191 2.78 -28.59 6.76
N CYS A 192 3.35 -27.43 7.10
CA CYS A 192 4.35 -26.78 6.28
C CYS A 192 5.62 -27.64 6.12
N LEU A 193 6.09 -28.25 7.19
CA LEU A 193 7.24 -29.15 7.15
C LEU A 193 6.99 -30.39 6.26
N ASP A 194 5.80 -30.96 6.33
CA ASP A 194 5.40 -32.11 5.51
C ASP A 194 5.24 -31.70 4.03
N PHE A 195 4.71 -30.50 3.78
CA PHE A 195 4.68 -29.90 2.45
C PHE A 195 6.09 -29.73 1.85
N LEU A 196 7.04 -29.17 2.60
CA LEU A 196 8.43 -28.98 2.13
C LEU A 196 9.14 -30.29 1.85
N LYS A 197 8.85 -31.37 2.60
CA LYS A 197 9.34 -32.72 2.28
C LYS A 197 8.75 -33.20 0.94
N GLY A 198 7.45 -33.03 0.73
CA GLY A 198 6.79 -33.36 -0.53
C GLY A 198 7.36 -32.60 -1.73
N VAL A 199 7.66 -31.30 -1.57
CA VAL A 199 8.35 -30.49 -2.60
C VAL A 199 9.71 -31.10 -2.91
N LYS A 200 10.52 -31.39 -1.89
CA LYS A 200 11.84 -32.01 -2.07
C LYS A 200 11.75 -33.33 -2.83
N ASP A 201 10.85 -34.21 -2.42
CA ASP A 201 10.72 -35.55 -3.03
C ASP A 201 10.31 -35.48 -4.50
N LYS A 202 9.43 -34.51 -4.86
CA LYS A 202 9.01 -34.31 -6.27
C LYS A 202 10.03 -33.56 -7.13
N SER A 203 10.97 -32.81 -6.51
CA SER A 203 11.99 -32.06 -7.25
C SER A 203 13.24 -32.92 -7.58
N ILE A 204 13.38 -34.09 -6.97
CA ILE A 204 14.54 -34.97 -7.15
C ILE A 204 14.23 -36.10 -8.17
N ASN A 205 12.95 -36.34 -8.47
CA ASN A 205 12.49 -37.30 -9.44
C ASN A 205 12.16 -36.61 -10.78
#